data_ef683e9523cc01687aa08c8999f032c3
#
_entry.id   ef683e9523cc01687aa08c8999f032c3
#
_cell.length_a   1.000
_cell.length_b   1.000
_cell.length_c   1.000
_cell.angle_alpha   90.00
_cell.angle_beta   90.00
_cell.angle_gamma   90.00
#
_symmetry.space_group_name_H-M   'P 1'
#
loop_
_entity.id
_entity.type
_entity.pdbx_description
1 polymer ?
#
loop_
_entity_poly.entity_id
_entity_poly.type
_entity_poly.pdbx_seq_one_letter_code
_entity_poly.pdbx_strand_id
1 'polypeptide(L)'
;MPVKGSSNNSGSVEDKARRDLRCACKNARASLTADAVMEESACICRYITASAPYRSADRIFCYYPLEGAGEADVLPAAKQALLEGKQIAFPRVTGDHMEFIRVDELQDSFREGSFHVMEPVGSEVLTPSAQALILVPGVAFDSAGGRMGYGGGYYDRYLSAYPETLCMGVALHIQMVTDVMAQPWDIPMQYLATAQGVVHTAVKNDICNDKR
;
A
#
# COMPACT_ATOMS: atom_id res chain seq x y z
N MET A 1 -24.83 -23.20 39.69
CA MET A 1 -24.40 -23.49 38.33
C MET A 1 -24.41 -22.16 37.54
N PRO A 2 -23.29 -21.57 37.13
CA PRO A 2 -23.29 -20.40 36.27
C PRO A 2 -23.36 -20.83 34.81
N VAL A 3 -24.29 -20.22 34.09
CA VAL A 3 -24.48 -20.36 32.63
C VAL A 3 -23.28 -19.78 31.92
N LYS A 4 -22.60 -20.58 31.12
CA LYS A 4 -21.52 -20.13 30.22
C LYS A 4 -22.16 -19.33 29.07
N GLY A 5 -21.88 -18.03 29.04
CA GLY A 5 -22.26 -17.13 27.94
C GLY A 5 -21.57 -17.50 26.64
N SER A 6 -22.34 -17.63 25.60
CA SER A 6 -21.92 -17.81 24.20
C SER A 6 -21.41 -16.48 23.62
N SER A 7 -20.10 -16.26 23.56
CA SER A 7 -19.51 -15.06 22.97
C SER A 7 -18.36 -15.33 22.00
N ASN A 8 -18.40 -16.44 21.24
CA ASN A 8 -17.27 -16.79 20.35
C ASN A 8 -17.65 -17.05 18.88
N ASN A 9 -18.80 -16.56 18.37
CA ASN A 9 -19.20 -16.90 17.01
C ASN A 9 -19.15 -15.73 15.98
N SER A 10 -19.07 -14.48 16.43
CA SER A 10 -19.03 -13.32 15.53
C SER A 10 -17.65 -13.12 14.87
N GLY A 11 -16.56 -13.23 15.62
CA GLY A 11 -15.20 -13.07 15.08
C GLY A 11 -14.85 -14.09 13.99
N SER A 12 -15.37 -15.32 14.09
CA SER A 12 -15.10 -16.37 13.08
C SER A 12 -15.83 -16.13 11.75
N VAL A 13 -17.00 -15.49 11.78
CA VAL A 13 -17.80 -15.20 10.56
C VAL A 13 -17.25 -13.97 9.82
N GLU A 14 -16.91 -12.90 10.52
CA GLU A 14 -16.25 -11.72 9.95
C GLU A 14 -14.89 -12.07 9.35
N ASP A 15 -14.07 -12.84 10.05
CA ASP A 15 -12.79 -13.31 9.56
C ASP A 15 -12.92 -14.15 8.29
N LYS A 16 -13.98 -14.96 8.20
CA LYS A 16 -14.27 -15.75 7.00
C LYS A 16 -14.67 -14.84 5.84
N ALA A 17 -15.61 -13.93 6.03
CA ALA A 17 -16.06 -12.99 5.00
C ALA A 17 -14.88 -12.16 4.43
N ARG A 18 -14.01 -11.69 5.32
CA ARG A 18 -12.81 -10.94 4.93
C ARG A 18 -11.81 -11.81 4.15
N ARG A 19 -11.62 -13.09 4.51
CA ARG A 19 -10.80 -14.02 3.74
C ARG A 19 -11.39 -14.30 2.37
N ASP A 20 -12.70 -14.50 2.29
CA ASP A 20 -13.42 -14.77 1.03
C ASP A 20 -13.33 -13.55 0.10
N LEU A 21 -13.52 -12.34 0.60
CA LEU A 21 -13.34 -11.10 -0.16
C LEU A 21 -11.90 -10.98 -0.69
N ARG A 22 -10.89 -11.24 0.17
CA ARG A 22 -9.49 -11.20 -0.25
C ARG A 22 -9.20 -12.19 -1.38
N CYS A 23 -9.75 -13.39 -1.28
CA CYS A 23 -9.59 -14.41 -2.32
C CYS A 23 -10.25 -13.98 -3.63
N ALA A 24 -11.49 -13.46 -3.58
CA ALA A 24 -12.21 -12.96 -4.74
C ALA A 24 -11.45 -11.82 -5.44
N CYS A 25 -10.95 -10.84 -4.67
CA CYS A 25 -10.19 -9.71 -5.21
C CYS A 25 -8.86 -10.14 -5.83
N LYS A 26 -8.15 -11.11 -5.22
CA LYS A 26 -6.92 -11.68 -5.82
C LYS A 26 -7.21 -12.35 -7.15
N ASN A 27 -8.28 -13.14 -7.23
CA ASN A 27 -8.68 -13.84 -8.46
C ASN A 27 -9.11 -12.84 -9.55
N ALA A 28 -9.89 -11.81 -9.18
CA ALA A 28 -10.28 -10.76 -10.11
C ALA A 28 -9.06 -10.03 -10.68
N ARG A 29 -8.09 -9.67 -9.83
CA ARG A 29 -6.86 -9.00 -10.24
C ARG A 29 -6.00 -9.89 -11.15
N ALA A 30 -5.86 -11.17 -10.82
CA ALA A 30 -5.12 -12.15 -11.65
C ALA A 30 -5.77 -12.41 -13.03
N SER A 31 -7.03 -12.01 -13.23
CA SER A 31 -7.71 -12.13 -14.54
C SER A 31 -7.41 -10.98 -15.49
N LEU A 32 -6.75 -9.91 -15.03
CA LEU A 32 -6.35 -8.80 -15.90
C LEU A 32 -5.25 -9.23 -16.86
N THR A 33 -5.33 -8.73 -18.08
CA THR A 33 -4.25 -8.90 -19.06
C THR A 33 -3.07 -7.98 -18.71
N ALA A 34 -1.88 -8.38 -19.11
CA ALA A 34 -0.67 -7.55 -18.91
C ALA A 34 -0.83 -6.15 -19.53
N ASP A 35 -1.43 -6.07 -20.72
CA ASP A 35 -1.68 -4.80 -21.40
C ASP A 35 -2.62 -3.89 -20.60
N ALA A 36 -3.71 -4.43 -20.06
CA ALA A 36 -4.64 -3.66 -19.22
C ALA A 36 -3.97 -3.15 -17.95
N VAL A 37 -3.15 -3.97 -17.28
CA VAL A 37 -2.37 -3.56 -16.10
C VAL A 37 -1.38 -2.45 -16.48
N MET A 38 -0.69 -2.58 -17.61
CA MET A 38 0.29 -1.60 -18.09
C MET A 38 -0.36 -0.26 -18.42
N GLU A 39 -1.45 -0.25 -19.18
CA GLU A 39 -2.18 0.97 -19.57
C GLU A 39 -2.71 1.71 -18.34
N GLU A 40 -3.33 0.97 -17.43
CA GLU A 40 -3.90 1.55 -16.21
C GLU A 40 -2.80 2.08 -15.27
N SER A 41 -1.70 1.34 -15.12
CA SER A 41 -0.53 1.75 -14.34
C SER A 41 0.10 3.03 -14.90
N ALA A 42 0.21 3.17 -16.21
CA ALA A 42 0.71 4.38 -16.85
C ALA A 42 -0.17 5.61 -16.53
N CYS A 43 -1.50 5.44 -16.52
CA CYS A 43 -2.42 6.50 -16.11
C CYS A 43 -2.25 6.85 -14.63
N ILE A 44 -2.20 5.85 -13.76
CA ILE A 44 -2.00 6.00 -12.31
C ILE A 44 -0.70 6.77 -12.04
N CYS A 45 0.43 6.37 -12.64
CA CYS A 45 1.72 7.04 -12.45
C CYS A 45 1.68 8.51 -12.87
N ARG A 46 1.00 8.85 -13.97
CA ARG A 46 0.82 10.26 -14.39
C ARG A 46 0.05 11.06 -13.33
N TYR A 47 -0.99 10.50 -12.75
CA TYR A 47 -1.75 11.17 -11.70
C TYR A 47 -0.96 11.27 -10.39
N ILE A 48 -0.21 10.24 -10.02
CA ILE A 48 0.67 10.28 -8.84
C ILE A 48 1.66 11.44 -9.00
N THR A 49 2.43 11.48 -10.08
CA THR A 49 3.49 12.48 -10.28
C THR A 49 2.94 13.90 -10.44
N ALA A 50 1.71 14.06 -10.91
CA ALA A 50 1.02 15.36 -10.98
C ALA A 50 0.38 15.79 -9.65
N SER A 51 0.26 14.91 -8.65
CA SER A 51 -0.44 15.18 -7.39
C SER A 51 0.34 16.11 -6.46
N ALA A 52 -0.37 16.86 -5.62
CA ALA A 52 0.27 17.71 -4.61
C ALA A 52 1.09 16.90 -3.59
N PRO A 53 0.61 15.75 -3.04
CA PRO A 53 1.42 14.93 -2.13
C PRO A 53 2.76 14.50 -2.73
N TYR A 54 2.78 14.06 -3.99
CA TYR A 54 4.02 13.67 -4.66
C TYR A 54 4.96 14.86 -4.89
N ARG A 55 4.42 15.99 -5.37
CA ARG A 55 5.25 17.17 -5.67
C ARG A 55 5.89 17.78 -4.42
N SER A 56 5.18 17.76 -3.29
CA SER A 56 5.71 18.29 -2.02
C SER A 56 6.64 17.33 -1.31
N ALA A 57 6.63 16.04 -1.65
CA ALA A 57 7.45 15.04 -0.99
C ALA A 57 8.94 15.17 -1.40
N ASP A 58 9.83 15.08 -0.40
CA ASP A 58 11.28 14.95 -0.59
C ASP A 58 11.73 13.49 -0.78
N ARG A 59 10.92 12.56 -0.27
CA ARG A 59 11.15 11.11 -0.29
C ARG A 59 9.91 10.37 -0.75
N ILE A 60 10.10 9.43 -1.67
CA ILE A 60 9.02 8.56 -2.16
C ILE A 60 9.35 7.12 -1.79
N PHE A 61 8.49 6.52 -1.00
CA PHE A 61 8.56 5.12 -0.61
C PHE A 61 7.67 4.32 -1.56
N CYS A 62 8.28 3.47 -2.36
CA CYS A 62 7.61 2.69 -3.39
C CYS A 62 7.46 1.23 -2.96
N TYR A 63 6.78 0.45 -3.74
CA TYR A 63 6.82 -1.01 -3.69
C TYR A 63 7.29 -1.54 -5.04
N TYR A 64 7.84 -2.75 -5.05
CA TYR A 64 8.11 -3.44 -6.31
C TYR A 64 6.87 -4.28 -6.66
N PRO A 65 6.27 -4.11 -7.87
CA PRO A 65 5.06 -4.84 -8.24
C PRO A 65 5.30 -6.35 -8.25
N LEU A 66 4.37 -7.12 -7.70
CA LEU A 66 4.40 -8.58 -7.78
C LEU A 66 4.13 -9.03 -9.21
N GLU A 67 5.10 -9.71 -9.82
CA GLU A 67 4.99 -10.23 -11.16
C GLU A 67 3.85 -11.23 -11.28
N GLY A 68 3.05 -11.12 -12.33
CA GLY A 68 1.91 -12.00 -12.59
C GLY A 68 0.74 -11.86 -11.61
N ALA A 69 0.84 -10.99 -10.61
CA ALA A 69 -0.22 -10.78 -9.63
C ALA A 69 -1.20 -9.64 -10.00
N GLY A 70 -0.98 -8.96 -11.14
CA GLY A 70 -1.81 -7.84 -11.57
C GLY A 70 -1.76 -6.65 -10.61
N GLU A 71 -0.61 -6.33 -10.04
CA GLU A 71 -0.42 -5.10 -9.27
C GLU A 71 -0.14 -3.91 -10.18
N ALA A 72 -0.57 -2.72 -9.75
CA ALA A 72 -0.24 -1.50 -10.47
C ALA A 72 1.29 -1.28 -10.42
N ASP A 73 1.89 -1.05 -11.59
CA ASP A 73 3.31 -0.76 -11.71
C ASP A 73 3.58 0.71 -11.37
N VAL A 74 4.30 0.95 -10.27
CA VAL A 74 4.70 2.29 -9.81
C VAL A 74 6.15 2.62 -10.16
N LEU A 75 6.90 1.72 -10.82
CA LEU A 75 8.29 1.96 -11.18
C LEU A 75 8.47 3.19 -12.10
N PRO A 76 7.54 3.51 -13.03
CA PRO A 76 7.62 4.77 -13.78
C PRO A 76 7.58 6.02 -12.89
N ALA A 77 6.76 6.02 -11.84
CA ALA A 77 6.70 7.13 -10.89
C ALA A 77 7.96 7.19 -10.01
N ALA A 78 8.52 6.05 -9.61
CA ALA A 78 9.80 5.96 -8.90
C ALA A 78 10.96 6.49 -9.78
N LYS A 79 11.00 6.11 -11.07
CA LYS A 79 11.98 6.62 -12.02
C LYS A 79 11.89 8.15 -12.15
N GLN A 80 10.69 8.68 -12.27
CA GLN A 80 10.46 10.12 -12.33
C GLN A 80 10.97 10.83 -11.06
N ALA A 81 10.72 10.25 -9.86
CA ALA A 81 11.21 10.78 -8.59
C ALA A 81 12.74 10.89 -8.56
N LEU A 82 13.46 9.86 -9.03
CA LEU A 82 14.92 9.91 -9.16
C LEU A 82 15.40 11.03 -10.09
N LEU A 83 14.74 11.19 -11.25
CA LEU A 83 15.08 12.25 -12.20
C LEU A 83 14.84 13.65 -11.62
N GLU A 84 13.91 13.80 -10.70
CA GLU A 84 13.61 15.02 -9.95
C GLU A 84 14.53 15.23 -8.73
N GLY A 85 15.47 14.32 -8.48
CA GLY A 85 16.39 14.40 -7.34
C GLY A 85 15.78 14.03 -5.99
N LYS A 86 14.59 13.40 -5.98
CA LYS A 86 13.98 12.89 -4.74
C LYS A 86 14.67 11.60 -4.30
N GLN A 87 14.68 11.36 -2.99
CA GLN A 87 15.11 10.06 -2.46
C GLN A 87 14.00 9.03 -2.67
N ILE A 88 14.36 7.84 -3.12
CA ILE A 88 13.40 6.73 -3.20
C ILE A 88 13.86 5.54 -2.37
N ALA A 89 12.90 4.76 -1.89
CA ALA A 89 13.16 3.54 -1.16
C ALA A 89 12.12 2.46 -1.46
N PHE A 90 12.54 1.21 -1.35
CA PHE A 90 11.69 0.04 -1.56
C PHE A 90 11.73 -0.87 -0.33
N PRO A 91 10.66 -1.65 -0.07
CA PRO A 91 10.57 -2.47 1.11
C PRO A 91 11.46 -3.71 1.00
N ARG A 92 12.03 -4.08 2.13
CA ARG A 92 12.69 -5.37 2.38
C ARG A 92 12.12 -5.98 3.65
N VAL A 93 11.80 -7.28 3.60
CA VAL A 93 11.24 -8.01 4.72
C VAL A 93 12.29 -8.89 5.36
N THR A 94 12.46 -8.78 6.68
CA THR A 94 13.35 -9.63 7.47
C THR A 94 12.58 -10.17 8.68
N GLY A 95 12.18 -11.44 8.62
CA GLY A 95 11.30 -12.03 9.62
C GLY A 95 9.94 -11.31 9.67
N ASP A 96 9.57 -10.77 10.82
CA ASP A 96 8.32 -10.03 11.01
C ASP A 96 8.46 -8.51 10.78
N HIS A 97 9.64 -8.04 10.42
CA HIS A 97 9.94 -6.63 10.21
C HIS A 97 10.01 -6.29 8.74
N MET A 98 9.56 -5.07 8.41
CA MET A 98 9.73 -4.45 7.11
C MET A 98 10.49 -3.14 7.30
N GLU A 99 11.49 -2.94 6.48
CA GLU A 99 12.25 -1.70 6.40
C GLU A 99 12.29 -1.23 4.94
N PHE A 100 12.52 0.05 4.72
CA PHE A 100 12.68 0.58 3.39
C PHE A 100 14.16 0.90 3.14
N ILE A 101 14.68 0.35 2.05
CA ILE A 101 16.08 0.51 1.65
C ILE A 101 16.14 1.54 0.53
N ARG A 102 17.03 2.51 0.68
CA ARG A 102 17.30 3.51 -0.34
C ARG A 102 17.80 2.87 -1.63
N VAL A 103 17.29 3.39 -2.75
CA VAL A 103 17.68 3.00 -4.09
C VAL A 103 18.03 4.25 -4.88
N ASP A 104 19.24 4.31 -5.44
CA ASP A 104 19.70 5.47 -6.24
C ASP A 104 19.50 5.26 -7.74
N GLU A 105 19.28 4.03 -8.18
CA GLU A 105 18.93 3.64 -9.54
C GLU A 105 18.05 2.40 -9.54
N LEU A 106 17.21 2.22 -10.56
CA LEU A 106 16.30 1.07 -10.61
C LEU A 106 16.95 -0.15 -11.27
N GLN A 107 17.92 0.07 -12.17
CA GLN A 107 18.57 -1.02 -12.87
C GLN A 107 19.51 -1.79 -11.90
N ASP A 108 19.45 -3.11 -11.94
CA ASP A 108 20.32 -4.03 -11.17
C ASP A 108 20.31 -3.85 -9.64
N SER A 109 19.35 -3.04 -9.12
CA SER A 109 19.25 -2.74 -7.69
C SER A 109 18.34 -3.69 -6.91
N PHE A 110 17.79 -4.72 -7.56
CA PHE A 110 16.84 -5.64 -6.94
C PHE A 110 17.24 -7.10 -7.15
N ARG A 111 16.87 -7.94 -6.19
CA ARG A 111 16.95 -9.40 -6.27
C ARG A 111 15.68 -10.01 -5.69
N GLU A 112 15.35 -11.21 -6.12
CA GLU A 112 14.25 -11.95 -5.53
C GLU A 112 14.54 -12.21 -4.05
N GLY A 113 13.62 -11.77 -3.21
CA GLY A 113 13.66 -11.87 -1.76
C GLY A 113 12.50 -12.69 -1.22
N SER A 114 11.97 -12.28 -0.07
CA SER A 114 10.86 -12.95 0.61
C SER A 114 9.59 -12.91 -0.25
N PHE A 115 8.81 -13.99 -0.23
CA PHE A 115 7.52 -14.13 -0.94
C PHE A 115 7.57 -13.91 -2.45
N HIS A 116 8.72 -14.19 -3.09
CA HIS A 116 8.96 -13.92 -4.52
C HIS A 116 8.80 -12.45 -4.93
N VAL A 117 9.01 -11.54 -3.97
CA VAL A 117 9.04 -10.10 -4.23
C VAL A 117 10.47 -9.69 -4.54
N MET A 118 10.64 -8.77 -5.50
CA MET A 118 11.94 -8.16 -5.75
C MET A 118 12.25 -7.17 -4.63
N GLU A 119 13.33 -7.42 -3.90
CA GLU A 119 13.78 -6.61 -2.78
C GLU A 119 15.09 -5.88 -3.12
N PRO A 120 15.30 -4.65 -2.62
CA PRO A 120 16.50 -3.88 -2.89
C PRO A 120 17.75 -4.54 -2.27
N VAL A 121 18.87 -4.53 -3.02
CA VAL A 121 20.16 -5.13 -2.59
C VAL A 121 20.98 -4.21 -1.70
N GLY A 122 20.63 -2.92 -1.61
CA GLY A 122 21.30 -1.93 -0.77
C GLY A 122 21.23 -2.24 0.73
N SER A 123 21.92 -1.43 1.53
CA SER A 123 21.94 -1.55 3.00
C SER A 123 21.52 -0.26 3.72
N GLU A 124 21.37 0.85 3.00
CA GLU A 124 20.98 2.12 3.59
C GLU A 124 19.47 2.14 3.87
N VAL A 125 19.11 2.06 5.15
CA VAL A 125 17.72 2.18 5.58
C VAL A 125 17.29 3.63 5.50
N LEU A 126 16.21 3.89 4.76
CA LEU A 126 15.58 5.20 4.68
C LEU A 126 14.32 5.20 5.54
N THR A 127 14.22 6.16 6.46
CA THR A 127 13.01 6.34 7.28
C THR A 127 12.16 7.49 6.74
N PRO A 128 10.82 7.42 6.84
CA PRO A 128 9.95 8.49 6.40
C PRO A 128 10.16 9.76 7.23
N SER A 129 10.08 10.90 6.56
CA SER A 129 9.95 12.22 7.17
C SER A 129 8.48 12.65 7.14
N ALA A 130 8.13 13.74 7.81
CA ALA A 130 6.80 14.35 7.71
C ALA A 130 6.46 14.84 6.28
N GLN A 131 7.47 14.98 5.41
CA GLN A 131 7.31 15.34 3.99
C GLN A 131 7.46 14.14 3.05
N ALA A 132 7.47 12.92 3.57
CA ALA A 132 7.55 11.73 2.75
C ALA A 132 6.16 11.31 2.24
N LEU A 133 6.15 10.62 1.11
CA LEU A 133 4.97 9.95 0.57
C LEU A 133 5.25 8.45 0.46
N ILE A 134 4.39 7.63 1.05
CA ILE A 134 4.44 6.17 0.90
C ILE A 134 3.36 5.74 -0.07
N LEU A 135 3.76 5.13 -1.18
CA LEU A 135 2.87 4.43 -2.10
C LEU A 135 2.62 3.03 -1.55
N VAL A 136 1.37 2.72 -1.28
CA VAL A 136 0.99 1.49 -0.56
C VAL A 136 0.22 0.54 -1.48
N PRO A 137 0.71 -0.70 -1.69
CA PRO A 137 0.00 -1.72 -2.44
C PRO A 137 -1.11 -2.34 -1.59
N GLY A 138 -2.06 -2.98 -2.26
CA GLY A 138 -3.13 -3.71 -1.59
C GLY A 138 -3.79 -4.75 -2.49
N VAL A 139 -4.60 -5.60 -1.89
CA VAL A 139 -5.47 -6.53 -2.61
C VAL A 139 -6.76 -5.83 -3.03
N ALA A 140 -7.30 -4.99 -2.15
CA ALA A 140 -8.48 -4.17 -2.39
C ALA A 140 -8.43 -2.87 -1.59
N PHE A 141 -9.18 -1.88 -2.06
CA PHE A 141 -9.35 -0.57 -1.42
C PHE A 141 -10.82 -0.15 -1.49
N ASP A 142 -11.24 0.69 -0.55
CA ASP A 142 -12.54 1.36 -0.61
C ASP A 142 -12.40 2.89 -0.61
N SER A 143 -13.48 3.58 -0.94
CA SER A 143 -13.47 5.04 -1.08
C SER A 143 -13.24 5.79 0.24
N ALA A 144 -13.39 5.13 1.38
CA ALA A 144 -13.08 5.71 2.69
C ALA A 144 -11.58 5.66 3.03
N GLY A 145 -10.76 5.05 2.16
CA GLY A 145 -9.32 4.85 2.39
C GLY A 145 -8.99 3.52 3.05
N GLY A 146 -9.98 2.67 3.28
CA GLY A 146 -9.75 1.31 3.77
C GLY A 146 -8.87 0.52 2.81
N ARG A 147 -7.98 -0.32 3.36
CA ARG A 147 -7.06 -1.15 2.58
C ARG A 147 -7.09 -2.59 3.07
N MET A 148 -7.23 -3.50 2.16
CA MET A 148 -7.04 -4.93 2.41
C MET A 148 -5.66 -5.35 1.88
N GLY A 149 -4.76 -5.72 2.79
CA GLY A 149 -3.45 -6.27 2.43
C GLY A 149 -3.48 -7.79 2.20
N TYR A 150 -2.30 -8.36 1.96
CA TYR A 150 -2.12 -9.81 1.72
C TYR A 150 -2.31 -10.69 2.97
N GLY A 151 -2.33 -10.10 4.17
CA GLY A 151 -2.56 -10.78 5.44
C GLY A 151 -1.35 -10.83 6.38
N GLY A 152 -0.17 -10.41 5.94
CA GLY A 152 1.05 -10.39 6.77
C GLY A 152 1.15 -9.19 7.72
N GLY A 153 0.35 -8.12 7.52
CA GLY A 153 0.31 -6.93 8.36
C GLY A 153 1.57 -6.05 8.33
N TYR A 154 2.49 -6.28 7.39
CA TYR A 154 3.77 -5.55 7.32
C TYR A 154 3.58 -4.04 7.17
N TYR A 155 2.72 -3.62 6.24
CA TYR A 155 2.43 -2.20 6.04
C TYR A 155 1.75 -1.59 7.25
N ASP A 156 0.76 -2.26 7.86
CA ASP A 156 0.03 -1.70 9.00
C ASP A 156 0.96 -1.50 10.21
N ARG A 157 1.85 -2.48 10.48
CA ARG A 157 2.89 -2.32 11.52
C ARG A 157 3.88 -1.21 11.21
N TYR A 158 4.33 -1.12 9.93
CA TYR A 158 5.27 -0.07 9.53
C TYR A 158 4.63 1.32 9.64
N LEU A 159 3.44 1.51 9.06
CA LEU A 159 2.74 2.78 9.04
C LEU A 159 2.35 3.27 10.45
N SER A 160 2.01 2.34 11.35
CA SER A 160 1.72 2.69 12.74
C SER A 160 2.91 3.31 13.47
N ALA A 161 4.14 3.02 13.05
CA ALA A 161 5.36 3.61 13.60
C ALA A 161 5.64 5.02 13.05
N TYR A 162 4.99 5.41 11.94
CA TYR A 162 5.21 6.71 11.26
C TYR A 162 3.87 7.41 10.94
N PRO A 163 3.07 7.75 11.96
CA PRO A 163 1.69 8.25 11.77
C PRO A 163 1.59 9.60 11.04
N GLU A 164 2.67 10.38 11.03
CA GLU A 164 2.71 11.70 10.37
C GLU A 164 2.99 11.59 8.87
N THR A 165 3.32 10.41 8.35
CA THR A 165 3.69 10.23 6.95
C THR A 165 2.46 10.07 6.08
N LEU A 166 2.44 10.74 4.92
CA LEU A 166 1.35 10.60 3.97
C LEU A 166 1.38 9.22 3.29
N CYS A 167 0.24 8.54 3.30
CA CYS A 167 0.04 7.24 2.68
C CYS A 167 -0.94 7.35 1.52
N MET A 168 -0.52 6.87 0.36
CA MET A 168 -1.33 6.81 -0.85
C MET A 168 -1.51 5.37 -1.29
N GLY A 169 -2.73 4.85 -1.19
CA GLY A 169 -3.09 3.56 -1.76
C GLY A 169 -3.07 3.63 -3.27
N VAL A 170 -2.48 2.64 -3.92
CA VAL A 170 -2.41 2.56 -5.38
C VAL A 170 -3.26 1.40 -5.85
N ALA A 171 -4.29 1.68 -6.63
CA ALA A 171 -5.31 0.71 -7.00
C ALA A 171 -5.63 0.71 -8.49
N LEU A 172 -5.59 -0.46 -9.12
CA LEU A 172 -6.28 -0.69 -10.38
C LEU A 172 -7.80 -0.64 -10.14
N HIS A 173 -8.58 -0.32 -11.17
CA HIS A 173 -10.05 -0.17 -11.04
C HIS A 173 -10.72 -1.39 -10.38
N ILE A 174 -10.26 -2.60 -10.74
CA ILE A 174 -10.81 -3.86 -10.23
C ILE A 174 -10.55 -4.09 -8.73
N GLN A 175 -9.60 -3.35 -8.14
CA GLN A 175 -9.29 -3.41 -6.71
C GLN A 175 -10.19 -2.51 -5.87
N MET A 176 -10.99 -1.65 -6.51
CA MET A 176 -11.93 -0.78 -5.79
C MET A 176 -13.19 -1.55 -5.43
N VAL A 177 -13.46 -1.67 -4.13
CA VAL A 177 -14.64 -2.35 -3.57
C VAL A 177 -15.48 -1.38 -2.73
N THR A 178 -16.70 -1.79 -2.39
CA THR A 178 -17.59 -0.97 -1.57
C THR A 178 -17.09 -0.83 -0.13
N ASP A 179 -16.56 -1.92 0.45
CA ASP A 179 -16.06 -1.99 1.82
C ASP A 179 -15.02 -3.10 1.92
N VAL A 180 -13.84 -2.77 2.42
CA VAL A 180 -12.75 -3.74 2.67
C VAL A 180 -12.90 -4.49 4.00
N MET A 181 -13.95 -4.19 4.78
CA MET A 181 -14.14 -4.72 6.13
C MET A 181 -12.91 -4.41 7.02
N ALA A 182 -12.51 -3.13 7.06
CA ALA A 182 -11.33 -2.69 7.80
C ALA A 182 -11.41 -3.06 9.28
N GLN A 183 -10.28 -3.47 9.85
CA GLN A 183 -10.16 -3.79 11.25
C GLN A 183 -9.59 -2.60 12.04
N PRO A 184 -9.78 -2.52 13.36
CA PRO A 184 -9.30 -1.38 14.16
C PRO A 184 -7.77 -1.12 14.09
N TRP A 185 -7.00 -2.11 13.69
CA TRP A 185 -5.54 -2.00 13.53
C TRP A 185 -5.08 -1.74 12.09
N ASP A 186 -5.99 -1.77 11.11
CA ASP A 186 -5.65 -1.44 9.73
C ASP A 186 -5.47 0.09 9.61
N ILE A 187 -4.36 0.50 9.00
CA ILE A 187 -4.05 1.92 8.80
C ILE A 187 -4.70 2.40 7.49
N PRO A 188 -5.62 3.36 7.56
CA PRO A 188 -6.30 3.87 6.37
C PRO A 188 -5.36 4.76 5.53
N MET A 189 -5.60 4.76 4.22
CA MET A 189 -4.89 5.61 3.27
C MET A 189 -5.48 7.01 3.23
N GLN A 190 -4.66 8.06 3.35
CA GLN A 190 -5.10 9.45 3.21
C GLN A 190 -5.41 9.82 1.75
N TYR A 191 -4.77 9.12 0.81
CA TYR A 191 -4.99 9.30 -0.62
C TYR A 191 -5.20 7.97 -1.31
N LEU A 192 -5.95 7.99 -2.40
CA LEU A 192 -6.08 6.86 -3.34
C LEU A 192 -5.73 7.34 -4.74
N ALA A 193 -4.80 6.62 -5.39
CA ALA A 193 -4.43 6.81 -6.78
C ALA A 193 -5.04 5.70 -7.63
N THR A 194 -5.84 6.08 -8.61
CA THR A 194 -6.47 5.20 -9.60
C THR A 194 -6.26 5.75 -11.01
N ALA A 195 -6.69 5.04 -12.02
CA ALA A 195 -6.67 5.54 -13.41
C ALA A 195 -7.62 6.73 -13.65
N GLN A 196 -8.50 7.08 -12.71
CA GLN A 196 -9.34 8.27 -12.76
C GLN A 196 -8.74 9.49 -12.06
N GLY A 197 -7.68 9.31 -11.27
CA GLY A 197 -7.01 10.41 -10.58
C GLY A 197 -6.53 10.06 -9.18
N VAL A 198 -6.02 11.07 -8.48
CA VAL A 198 -5.68 11.00 -7.06
C VAL A 198 -6.74 11.73 -6.26
N VAL A 199 -7.38 11.04 -5.33
CA VAL A 199 -8.39 11.60 -4.44
C VAL A 199 -7.92 11.57 -3.00
N HIS A 200 -8.25 12.61 -2.23
CA HIS A 200 -8.10 12.61 -0.78
C HIS A 200 -9.28 11.85 -0.18
N THR A 201 -9.01 10.87 0.66
CA THR A 201 -10.05 10.10 1.35
C THR A 201 -10.60 10.87 2.53
N ALA A 202 -11.83 10.54 2.95
CA ALA A 202 -12.46 11.19 4.09
C ALA A 202 -11.98 10.62 5.45
N VAL A 203 -10.72 10.17 5.54
CA VAL A 203 -10.15 9.70 6.79
C VAL A 203 -10.13 10.87 7.79
N LYS A 204 -10.93 10.79 8.83
CA LYS A 204 -10.86 11.72 9.95
C LYS A 204 -9.50 11.54 10.62
N ASN A 205 -8.71 12.60 10.65
CA ASN A 205 -7.50 12.69 11.48
C ASN A 205 -7.91 12.81 12.97
N ASP A 206 -8.53 11.77 13.54
CA ASP A 206 -8.92 11.73 14.96
C ASP A 206 -7.73 11.35 15.88
N ILE A 207 -6.48 11.37 15.38
CA ILE A 207 -5.30 10.97 16.17
C ILE A 207 -4.62 12.16 16.89
N CYS A 208 -5.17 13.36 16.79
CA CYS A 208 -4.51 14.54 17.41
C CYS A 208 -5.46 15.31 18.34
N ASN A 209 -6.00 14.74 19.42
CA ASN A 209 -6.50 15.51 20.57
C ASN A 209 -6.93 14.66 21.78
N ASP A 210 -6.07 13.81 22.34
CA ASP A 210 -6.27 13.42 23.74
C ASP A 210 -4.94 13.16 24.46
N LYS A 211 -4.20 14.23 24.67
CA LYS A 211 -3.20 14.35 25.75
C LYS A 211 -3.27 15.77 26.29
N ARG A 212 -4.19 15.98 27.25
CA ARG A 212 -4.06 17.01 28.29
C ARG A 212 -4.08 16.34 29.65
#